data_81bdf41ec3998cc6aac32738eadfe9b9
#
_entry.id   81bdf41ec3998cc6aac32738eadfe9b9
#
_cell.length_a   1.000
_cell.length_b   1.000
_cell.length_c   1.000
_cell.angle_alpha   90.00
_cell.angle_beta   90.00
_cell.angle_gamma   90.00
#
_symmetry.space_group_name_H-M   'P 1'
#
loop_
_entity.id
_entity.type
_entity.pdbx_description
1 polymer ?
#
loop_
_entity_poly.entity_id
_entity_poly.type
_entity_poly.pdbx_seq_one_letter_code
_entity_poly.pdbx_strand_id
1 'polypeptide(L)'
;SKLEEEVRRELGEGAVQPSRSGIDRSQYLGQGGPQAAKVEAVDIYAAQNKVLQEKVKDRKATLNDLLGRLRELNQRKAALPTLWPTNGGTITSYFGGRSDPFGNRSYDWHPGVDIANDYGAPVYASASGTIEEAGWVSGYGRYVRIQHGYGYETAYGHMSKLAVQAGQSVSKGDVI
;
A
#
# COMPACT_ATOMS: atom_id res chain seq x y z
N SER A 1 9.01 1.63 -18.29
CA SER A 1 8.89 0.80 -17.07
C SER A 1 8.66 -0.65 -17.46
N LYS A 2 8.97 -1.60 -16.55
CA LYS A 2 8.77 -3.06 -16.79
C LYS A 2 7.35 -3.39 -17.27
N LEU A 3 6.35 -2.66 -16.81
CA LEU A 3 4.95 -2.83 -17.21
C LEU A 3 4.70 -2.40 -18.67
N GLU A 4 5.38 -1.36 -19.15
CA GLU A 4 5.28 -0.93 -20.53
C GLU A 4 5.95 -1.91 -21.49
N GLU A 5 7.05 -2.55 -21.08
CA GLU A 5 7.71 -3.60 -21.87
C GLU A 5 6.88 -4.88 -21.94
N GLU A 6 6.21 -5.25 -20.84
CA GLU A 6 5.34 -6.42 -20.77
C GLU A 6 4.08 -6.24 -21.64
N VAL A 7 3.45 -5.07 -21.59
CA VAL A 7 2.31 -4.71 -22.44
C VAL A 7 2.70 -4.68 -23.93
N ARG A 8 3.90 -4.18 -24.28
CA ARG A 8 4.40 -4.22 -25.66
C ARG A 8 4.62 -5.64 -26.16
N ARG A 9 5.09 -6.54 -25.29
CA ARG A 9 5.30 -7.95 -25.63
C ARG A 9 3.97 -8.67 -25.87
N GLU A 10 2.96 -8.41 -25.07
CA GLU A 10 1.62 -9.02 -25.24
C GLU A 10 0.84 -8.44 -26.41
N LEU A 11 1.05 -7.18 -26.78
CA LEU A 11 0.43 -6.55 -27.94
C LEU A 11 1.07 -6.95 -29.27
N GLY A 12 2.10 -7.80 -29.27
CA GLY A 12 2.71 -8.31 -30.49
C GLY A 12 3.48 -7.24 -31.29
N GLU A 13 3.93 -6.15 -30.65
CA GLU A 13 4.82 -5.16 -31.25
C GLU A 13 6.27 -5.68 -31.36
N GLY A 14 6.44 -6.93 -31.77
CA GLY A 14 7.66 -7.44 -32.34
C GLY A 14 7.69 -7.06 -33.82
N ALA A 15 8.51 -6.07 -34.15
CA ALA A 15 9.01 -5.70 -35.46
C ALA A 15 8.37 -6.45 -36.64
N VAL A 16 7.21 -6.02 -37.10
CA VAL A 16 6.77 -6.32 -38.46
C VAL A 16 7.69 -5.51 -39.36
N GLN A 17 8.78 -6.13 -39.80
CA GLN A 17 9.52 -5.61 -40.95
C GLN A 17 8.58 -5.66 -42.13
N PRO A 18 8.36 -4.54 -42.86
CA PRO A 18 7.60 -4.58 -44.12
C PRO A 18 8.37 -5.50 -45.06
N SER A 19 7.79 -6.66 -45.37
CA SER A 19 8.32 -7.51 -46.46
C SER A 19 8.28 -6.68 -47.73
N ARG A 20 9.45 -6.32 -48.20
CA ARG A 20 9.62 -5.78 -49.54
C ARG A 20 9.42 -6.94 -50.53
N SER A 21 8.15 -7.30 -50.77
CA SER A 21 7.82 -8.05 -51.98
C SER A 21 7.99 -7.08 -53.16
N GLY A 22 9.04 -7.31 -53.93
CA GLY A 22 9.34 -6.52 -55.13
C GLY A 22 8.24 -6.68 -56.17
N ILE A 23 7.29 -5.77 -56.14
CA ILE A 23 6.38 -5.56 -57.27
C ILE A 23 7.04 -4.47 -58.11
N ASP A 24 7.54 -4.88 -59.27
CA ASP A 24 8.05 -3.96 -60.29
C ASP A 24 6.92 -3.04 -60.79
N ARG A 25 6.96 -1.78 -60.37
CA ARG A 25 5.97 -0.75 -60.68
C ARG A 25 6.16 -0.09 -62.05
N SER A 26 7.13 -0.53 -62.88
CA SER A 26 7.41 0.09 -64.16
C SER A 26 6.38 -0.24 -65.27
N GLN A 27 5.50 -1.22 -65.05
CA GLN A 27 4.50 -1.63 -66.03
C GLN A 27 3.10 -1.02 -65.88
N TYR A 28 2.87 -0.16 -64.89
CA TYR A 28 1.57 0.51 -64.67
C TYR A 28 1.64 2.03 -64.82
N LEU A 29 2.21 2.47 -65.95
CA LEU A 29 2.06 3.86 -66.40
C LEU A 29 0.83 3.95 -67.34
N GLY A 30 -0.28 4.37 -66.72
CA GLY A 30 -1.45 4.83 -67.47
C GLY A 30 -2.73 4.16 -67.13
N GLN A 31 -3.46 4.75 -66.20
CA GLN A 31 -4.89 5.10 -66.25
C GLN A 31 -5.32 5.51 -64.84
N GLY A 32 -5.88 6.70 -64.76
CA GLY A 32 -6.34 7.30 -63.52
C GLY A 32 -7.31 6.42 -62.77
N GLY A 33 -6.82 5.77 -61.72
CA GLY A 33 -7.65 5.16 -60.70
C GLY A 33 -7.99 6.20 -59.62
N PRO A 34 -9.07 6.05 -58.89
CA PRO A 34 -9.66 7.08 -58.04
C PRO A 34 -8.71 7.44 -56.88
N GLN A 35 -8.02 8.56 -56.99
CA GLN A 35 -7.26 9.15 -55.88
C GLN A 35 -8.16 9.54 -54.68
N ALA A 36 -9.45 9.75 -54.91
CA ALA A 36 -10.42 10.13 -53.93
C ALA A 36 -10.60 9.06 -52.82
N ALA A 37 -10.64 7.77 -53.17
CA ALA A 37 -10.85 6.69 -52.20
C ALA A 37 -9.69 6.48 -51.19
N LYS A 38 -8.46 6.85 -51.57
CA LYS A 38 -7.29 6.74 -50.68
C LYS A 38 -7.25 7.85 -49.61
N VAL A 39 -7.69 9.07 -49.98
CA VAL A 39 -7.71 10.22 -49.10
C VAL A 39 -8.79 10.00 -48.02
N GLU A 40 -10.00 9.56 -48.41
CA GLU A 40 -11.07 9.25 -47.42
C GLU A 40 -10.67 8.14 -46.44
N ALA A 41 -9.97 7.10 -46.87
CA ALA A 41 -9.51 6.03 -45.97
C ALA A 41 -8.49 6.55 -44.95
N VAL A 42 -7.56 7.40 -45.36
CA VAL A 42 -6.56 7.99 -44.47
C VAL A 42 -7.23 8.88 -43.38
N ASP A 43 -8.22 9.67 -43.79
CA ASP A 43 -8.94 10.55 -42.88
C ASP A 43 -9.80 9.76 -41.87
N ILE A 44 -10.40 8.65 -42.32
CA ILE A 44 -11.14 7.74 -41.44
C ILE A 44 -10.19 7.10 -40.40
N TYR A 45 -9.03 6.62 -40.81
CA TYR A 45 -8.02 6.05 -39.91
C TYR A 45 -7.45 7.10 -38.92
N ALA A 46 -7.22 8.31 -39.38
CA ALA A 46 -6.79 9.42 -38.52
C ALA A 46 -7.84 9.76 -37.46
N ALA A 47 -9.10 9.83 -37.83
CA ALA A 47 -10.20 10.06 -36.90
C ALA A 47 -10.35 8.91 -35.89
N GLN A 48 -10.26 7.65 -36.34
CA GLN A 48 -10.31 6.48 -35.45
C GLN A 48 -9.12 6.47 -34.48
N ASN A 49 -7.91 6.78 -34.94
CA ASN A 49 -6.74 6.88 -34.08
C ASN A 49 -6.88 7.96 -33.01
N LYS A 50 -7.44 9.12 -33.36
CA LYS A 50 -7.71 10.19 -32.39
C LYS A 50 -8.70 9.74 -31.29
N VAL A 51 -9.79 9.09 -31.67
CA VAL A 51 -10.76 8.55 -30.72
C VAL A 51 -10.14 7.47 -29.85
N LEU A 52 -9.29 6.62 -30.41
CA LEU A 52 -8.58 5.59 -29.65
C LEU A 52 -7.60 6.21 -28.64
N GLN A 53 -6.84 7.22 -29.05
CA GLN A 53 -5.92 7.94 -28.16
C GLN A 53 -6.65 8.61 -26.98
N GLU A 54 -7.80 9.23 -27.24
CA GLU A 54 -8.64 9.80 -26.18
C GLU A 54 -9.13 8.71 -25.21
N LYS A 55 -9.63 7.58 -25.72
CA LYS A 55 -10.02 6.44 -24.89
C LYS A 55 -8.88 5.89 -24.04
N VAL A 56 -7.68 5.79 -24.60
CA VAL A 56 -6.48 5.35 -23.87
C VAL A 56 -6.13 6.35 -22.78
N LYS A 57 -6.21 7.64 -23.04
CA LYS A 57 -5.97 8.69 -22.04
C LYS A 57 -6.96 8.61 -20.90
N ASP A 58 -8.24 8.45 -21.20
CA ASP A 58 -9.29 8.33 -20.17
C ASP A 58 -9.12 7.06 -19.34
N ARG A 59 -8.77 5.93 -19.97
CA ARG A 59 -8.50 4.68 -19.26
C ARG A 59 -7.28 4.80 -18.35
N LYS A 60 -6.20 5.47 -18.79
CA LYS A 60 -5.04 5.76 -17.95
C LYS A 60 -5.41 6.60 -16.75
N ALA A 61 -6.21 7.65 -16.92
CA ALA A 61 -6.66 8.48 -15.81
C ALA A 61 -7.47 7.66 -14.79
N THR A 62 -8.41 6.85 -15.26
CA THR A 62 -9.22 5.96 -14.40
C THR A 62 -8.34 4.97 -13.64
N LEU A 63 -7.37 4.33 -14.30
CA LEU A 63 -6.46 3.39 -13.65
C LEU A 63 -5.60 4.06 -12.59
N ASN A 64 -5.11 5.27 -12.85
CA ASN A 64 -4.32 6.01 -11.86
C ASN A 64 -5.15 6.40 -10.63
N ASP A 65 -6.41 6.79 -10.81
CA ASP A 65 -7.36 7.05 -9.70
C ASP A 65 -7.59 5.79 -8.87
N LEU A 66 -7.89 4.67 -9.53
CA LEU A 66 -8.08 3.38 -8.84
C LEU A 66 -6.84 2.93 -8.08
N LEU A 67 -5.64 3.10 -8.66
CA LEU A 67 -4.38 2.80 -7.98
C LEU A 67 -4.16 3.71 -6.77
N GLY A 68 -4.52 4.99 -6.86
CA GLY A 68 -4.47 5.93 -5.74
C GLY A 68 -5.36 5.46 -4.59
N ARG A 69 -6.61 5.15 -4.88
CA ARG A 69 -7.58 4.64 -3.89
C ARG A 69 -7.14 3.32 -3.26
N LEU A 70 -6.60 2.40 -4.06
CA LEU A 70 -6.10 1.13 -3.55
C LEU A 70 -4.92 1.32 -2.60
N ARG A 71 -3.99 2.23 -2.91
CA ARG A 71 -2.87 2.57 -2.04
C ARG A 71 -3.35 3.14 -0.71
N GLU A 72 -4.29 4.07 -0.76
CA GLU A 72 -4.90 4.66 0.45
C GLU A 72 -5.58 3.60 1.32
N LEU A 73 -6.38 2.72 0.72
CA LEU A 73 -7.03 1.61 1.44
C LEU A 73 -6.00 0.67 2.08
N ASN A 74 -4.92 0.35 1.38
CA ASN A 74 -3.86 -0.51 1.91
C ASN A 74 -3.10 0.17 3.06
N GLN A 75 -2.82 1.46 2.96
CA GLN A 75 -2.21 2.24 4.04
C GLN A 75 -3.12 2.28 5.27
N ARG A 76 -4.40 2.59 5.08
CA ARG A 76 -5.38 2.59 6.17
C ARG A 76 -5.50 1.22 6.83
N LYS A 77 -5.52 0.14 6.04
CA LYS A 77 -5.55 -1.24 6.54
C LYS A 77 -4.28 -1.61 7.32
N ALA A 78 -3.11 -1.16 6.86
CA ALA A 78 -1.84 -1.38 7.55
C ALA A 78 -1.75 -0.61 8.89
N ALA A 79 -2.41 0.55 8.98
CA ALA A 79 -2.48 1.37 10.17
C ALA A 79 -3.46 0.85 11.25
N LEU A 80 -4.35 -0.10 10.90
CA LEU A 80 -5.29 -0.67 11.87
C LEU A 80 -4.57 -1.60 12.85
N PRO A 81 -4.63 -1.36 14.19
CA PRO A 81 -4.05 -2.23 15.21
C PRO A 81 -4.89 -3.50 15.36
N THR A 82 -4.61 -4.50 14.54
CA THR A 82 -5.36 -5.76 14.50
C THR A 82 -4.53 -6.98 14.83
N LEU A 83 -3.21 -6.81 15.04
CA LEU A 83 -2.34 -7.88 15.50
C LEU A 83 -2.33 -7.90 17.02
N TRP A 84 -2.50 -9.10 17.61
CA TRP A 84 -2.27 -9.32 19.02
C TRP A 84 -0.77 -9.14 19.34
N PRO A 85 -0.42 -8.34 20.38
CA PRO A 85 0.96 -7.86 20.55
C PRO A 85 1.93 -8.90 21.12
N THR A 86 1.46 -10.10 21.45
CA THR A 86 2.29 -11.17 22.02
C THR A 86 1.94 -12.54 21.43
N ASN A 87 2.89 -13.46 21.41
CA ASN A 87 2.60 -14.87 21.13
C ASN A 87 2.07 -15.52 22.42
N GLY A 88 0.76 -15.76 22.47
CA GLY A 88 0.11 -16.29 23.68
C GLY A 88 0.02 -15.25 24.79
N GLY A 89 0.08 -15.73 26.03
CA GLY A 89 -0.15 -14.93 27.22
C GLY A 89 -1.61 -14.97 27.69
N THR A 90 -1.83 -14.53 28.93
CA THR A 90 -3.14 -14.52 29.59
C THR A 90 -3.51 -13.09 29.94
N ILE A 91 -4.75 -12.68 29.64
CA ILE A 91 -5.26 -11.39 30.10
C ILE A 91 -5.47 -11.47 31.62
N THR A 92 -4.77 -10.62 32.35
CA THR A 92 -4.84 -10.54 33.79
C THR A 92 -5.64 -9.33 34.30
N SER A 93 -5.77 -8.29 33.49
CA SER A 93 -6.61 -7.13 33.78
C SER A 93 -7.17 -6.53 32.50
N TYR A 94 -8.42 -6.14 32.52
CA TYR A 94 -9.13 -5.51 31.42
C TYR A 94 -9.12 -3.99 31.54
N PHE A 95 -9.36 -3.34 30.39
CA PHE A 95 -9.62 -1.90 30.32
C PHE A 95 -10.83 -1.52 31.17
N GLY A 96 -10.75 -0.40 31.87
CA GLY A 96 -11.85 0.21 32.60
C GLY A 96 -11.61 0.29 34.10
N GLY A 97 -12.70 0.47 34.82
CA GLY A 97 -12.65 0.59 36.28
C GLY A 97 -12.37 -0.72 36.98
N ARG A 98 -11.44 -0.71 37.91
CA ARG A 98 -11.09 -1.85 38.74
C ARG A 98 -10.95 -1.44 40.22
N SER A 99 -11.07 -2.39 41.15
CA SER A 99 -10.62 -2.18 42.52
C SER A 99 -9.10 -1.99 42.51
N ASP A 100 -8.61 -1.02 43.32
CA ASP A 100 -7.17 -0.73 43.41
C ASP A 100 -6.41 -2.02 43.77
N PRO A 101 -5.48 -2.51 42.96
CA PRO A 101 -4.70 -3.70 43.24
C PRO A 101 -3.75 -3.55 44.43
N PHE A 102 -3.50 -2.30 44.87
CA PHE A 102 -2.63 -1.99 46.04
C PHE A 102 -3.40 -1.82 47.35
N GLY A 103 -4.71 -2.03 47.36
CA GLY A 103 -5.48 -2.18 48.60
C GLY A 103 -5.93 -0.89 49.30
N ASN A 104 -5.77 0.28 48.68
CA ASN A 104 -6.16 1.59 49.27
C ASN A 104 -7.67 1.90 49.22
N ARG A 105 -8.53 0.95 48.84
CA ARG A 105 -9.98 1.11 48.68
C ARG A 105 -10.39 2.21 47.69
N SER A 106 -9.48 2.71 46.86
CA SER A 106 -9.77 3.66 45.81
C SER A 106 -10.14 2.93 44.52
N TYR A 107 -10.98 3.58 43.74
CA TYR A 107 -11.31 3.13 42.40
C TYR A 107 -10.15 3.51 41.47
N ASP A 108 -9.58 2.54 40.81
CA ASP A 108 -8.53 2.75 39.81
C ASP A 108 -9.08 2.58 38.41
N TRP A 109 -8.66 3.46 37.47
CA TRP A 109 -9.01 3.38 36.07
C TRP A 109 -7.84 2.82 35.26
N HIS A 110 -8.03 1.64 34.70
CA HIS A 110 -7.02 0.99 33.87
C HIS A 110 -7.17 1.42 32.41
N PRO A 111 -6.22 2.18 31.82
CA PRO A 111 -6.32 2.70 30.46
C PRO A 111 -5.92 1.68 29.37
N GLY A 112 -5.70 0.42 29.73
CA GLY A 112 -5.23 -0.62 28.83
C GLY A 112 -5.70 -2.02 29.20
N VAL A 113 -5.02 -3.01 28.64
CA VAL A 113 -5.20 -4.44 28.94
C VAL A 113 -3.86 -5.00 29.39
N ASP A 114 -3.84 -5.67 30.56
CA ASP A 114 -2.65 -6.37 31.04
C ASP A 114 -2.61 -7.79 30.48
N ILE A 115 -1.51 -8.12 29.80
CA ILE A 115 -1.25 -9.44 29.23
C ILE A 115 -0.02 -10.02 29.92
N ALA A 116 -0.20 -11.00 30.79
CA ALA A 116 0.89 -11.72 31.42
C ALA A 116 1.47 -12.75 30.46
N ASN A 117 2.80 -12.74 30.32
CA ASN A 117 3.57 -13.70 29.52
C ASN A 117 4.93 -13.94 30.18
N ASP A 118 5.75 -14.85 29.61
CA ASP A 118 7.09 -15.12 30.09
C ASP A 118 7.96 -13.86 30.05
N TYR A 119 8.85 -13.74 31.06
CA TYR A 119 9.78 -12.62 31.09
C TYR A 119 10.69 -12.63 29.87
N GLY A 120 10.74 -11.51 29.14
CA GLY A 120 11.49 -11.40 27.89
C GLY A 120 10.78 -11.93 26.66
N ALA A 121 9.53 -12.36 26.78
CA ALA A 121 8.71 -12.69 25.60
C ALA A 121 8.66 -11.50 24.64
N PRO A 122 8.74 -11.73 23.32
CA PRO A 122 8.72 -10.64 22.33
C PRO A 122 7.37 -9.93 22.32
N VAL A 123 7.41 -8.60 22.20
CA VAL A 123 6.26 -7.74 21.98
C VAL A 123 6.30 -7.23 20.55
N TYR A 124 5.17 -7.31 19.86
CA TYR A 124 5.04 -6.99 18.45
C TYR A 124 4.18 -5.74 18.22
N ALA A 125 4.57 -4.93 17.26
CA ALA A 125 3.76 -3.80 16.80
C ALA A 125 2.42 -4.28 16.24
N SER A 126 1.30 -3.84 16.82
CA SER A 126 -0.06 -4.25 16.45
C SER A 126 -0.49 -3.73 15.06
N ALA A 127 0.18 -2.69 14.55
CA ALA A 127 0.02 -2.13 13.21
C ALA A 127 1.32 -1.48 12.75
N SER A 128 1.41 -1.16 11.45
CA SER A 128 2.52 -0.37 10.90
C SER A 128 2.43 1.08 11.36
N GLY A 129 3.56 1.74 11.59
CA GLY A 129 3.58 3.12 12.04
C GLY A 129 4.99 3.65 12.30
N THR A 130 5.06 4.75 13.01
CA THR A 130 6.32 5.39 13.45
C THR A 130 6.36 5.42 14.96
N ILE A 131 7.48 5.05 15.54
CA ILE A 131 7.72 5.13 16.97
C ILE A 131 7.73 6.61 17.38
N GLU A 132 6.76 7.03 18.15
CA GLU A 132 6.69 8.39 18.66
C GLU A 132 7.52 8.52 19.94
N GLU A 133 7.48 7.51 20.80
CA GLU A 133 8.20 7.48 22.05
C GLU A 133 8.76 6.08 22.31
N ALA A 134 10.02 6.00 22.73
CA ALA A 134 10.65 4.78 23.19
C ALA A 134 11.63 5.14 24.32
N GLY A 135 11.31 4.73 25.56
CA GLY A 135 12.09 5.12 26.72
C GLY A 135 11.47 4.68 28.05
N TRP A 136 11.91 5.34 29.11
CA TRP A 136 11.36 5.14 30.46
C TRP A 136 10.29 6.17 30.75
N VAL A 137 9.07 5.69 31.06
CA VAL A 137 7.91 6.52 31.44
C VAL A 137 7.46 6.14 32.84
N SER A 138 7.26 7.15 33.72
CA SER A 138 6.81 6.92 35.07
C SER A 138 5.47 6.19 35.10
N GLY A 139 5.35 5.16 35.89
CA GLY A 139 4.17 4.29 35.97
C GLY A 139 4.13 3.18 34.90
N TYR A 140 4.81 3.32 33.77
CA TYR A 140 4.82 2.33 32.68
C TYR A 140 6.19 1.63 32.50
N GLY A 141 7.24 2.08 33.21
CA GLY A 141 8.56 1.48 33.04
C GLY A 141 9.13 1.72 31.64
N ARG A 142 9.75 0.70 31.03
CA ARG A 142 10.14 0.76 29.63
C ARG A 142 8.89 0.72 28.76
N TYR A 143 8.79 1.71 27.88
CA TYR A 143 7.56 2.06 27.18
C TYR A 143 7.85 2.37 25.71
N VAL A 144 6.94 1.95 24.86
CA VAL A 144 6.92 2.31 23.44
C VAL A 144 5.54 2.82 23.08
N ARG A 145 5.48 3.94 22.37
CA ARG A 145 4.26 4.47 21.74
C ARG A 145 4.46 4.56 20.26
N ILE A 146 3.48 4.05 19.51
CA ILE A 146 3.51 3.98 18.05
C ILE A 146 2.34 4.77 17.49
N GLN A 147 2.63 5.74 16.64
CA GLN A 147 1.64 6.46 15.86
C GLN A 147 1.43 5.73 14.52
N HIS A 148 0.22 5.25 14.27
CA HIS A 148 -0.12 4.48 13.08
C HIS A 148 -0.72 5.32 11.94
N GLY A 149 -1.04 6.59 12.19
CA GLY A 149 -1.83 7.42 11.30
C GLY A 149 -3.34 7.14 11.40
N TYR A 150 -4.13 7.90 10.67
CA TYR A 150 -5.60 7.79 10.65
C TYR A 150 -6.26 7.88 12.03
N GLY A 151 -5.61 8.49 13.01
CA GLY A 151 -6.08 8.62 14.39
C GLY A 151 -5.86 7.40 15.27
N TYR A 152 -5.10 6.40 14.83
CA TYR A 152 -4.75 5.22 15.63
C TYR A 152 -3.37 5.39 16.27
N GLU A 153 -3.30 4.98 17.51
CA GLU A 153 -2.09 4.92 18.33
C GLU A 153 -2.12 3.68 19.19
N THR A 154 -0.97 3.06 19.45
CA THR A 154 -0.82 1.98 20.43
C THR A 154 0.34 2.26 21.37
N ALA A 155 0.20 1.78 22.60
CA ALA A 155 1.19 1.93 23.63
C ALA A 155 1.48 0.58 24.31
N TYR A 156 2.74 0.36 24.66
CA TYR A 156 3.24 -0.87 25.26
C TYR A 156 4.13 -0.52 26.45
N GLY A 157 3.74 -0.96 27.63
CA GLY A 157 4.46 -0.70 28.87
C GLY A 157 5.07 -1.95 29.49
N HIS A 158 5.80 -1.75 30.60
CA HIS A 158 6.42 -2.79 31.43
C HIS A 158 7.34 -3.76 30.65
N MET A 159 7.97 -3.26 29.58
CA MET A 159 8.84 -4.06 28.73
C MET A 159 10.16 -4.36 29.43
N SER A 160 10.70 -5.57 29.24
CA SER A 160 12.03 -5.94 29.77
C SER A 160 13.17 -5.27 29.01
N LYS A 161 12.96 -5.00 27.69
CA LYS A 161 13.93 -4.40 26.78
C LYS A 161 13.18 -3.65 25.68
N LEU A 162 13.78 -2.61 25.12
CA LEU A 162 13.30 -1.93 23.92
C LEU A 162 14.19 -2.34 22.73
N ALA A 163 13.55 -2.76 21.63
CA ALA A 163 14.23 -3.12 20.38
C ALA A 163 14.19 -2.00 19.34
N VAL A 164 13.52 -0.90 19.65
CA VAL A 164 13.27 0.23 18.74
C VAL A 164 13.62 1.55 19.42
N GLN A 165 13.69 2.63 18.64
CA GLN A 165 13.93 3.98 19.09
C GLN A 165 12.95 4.98 18.48
N ALA A 166 12.76 6.13 19.12
CA ALA A 166 11.90 7.19 18.62
C ALA A 166 12.32 7.63 17.20
N GLY A 167 11.31 7.90 16.35
CA GLY A 167 11.49 8.24 14.93
C GLY A 167 11.65 7.03 14.00
N GLN A 168 11.82 5.81 14.52
CA GLN A 168 11.94 4.60 13.70
C GLN A 168 10.57 4.21 13.11
N SER A 169 10.53 3.85 11.81
CA SER A 169 9.37 3.23 11.19
C SER A 169 9.34 1.73 11.48
N VAL A 170 8.17 1.21 11.77
CA VAL A 170 7.93 -0.22 12.02
C VAL A 170 6.77 -0.72 11.18
N SER A 171 6.87 -1.98 10.78
CA SER A 171 5.78 -2.72 10.16
C SER A 171 4.98 -3.47 11.21
N LYS A 172 3.73 -3.74 10.90
CA LYS A 172 2.88 -4.62 11.72
C LYS A 172 3.57 -5.98 11.90
N GLY A 173 3.76 -6.39 13.15
CA GLY A 173 4.43 -7.64 13.52
C GLY A 173 5.94 -7.51 13.76
N ASP A 174 6.53 -6.33 13.62
CA ASP A 174 7.92 -6.11 14.02
C ASP A 174 8.07 -6.20 15.55
N VAL A 175 9.19 -6.73 16.01
CA VAL A 175 9.51 -6.75 17.45
C VAL A 175 9.94 -5.35 17.88
N ILE A 176 9.37 -4.86 18.99
CA ILE A 176 9.54 -3.49 19.50
C ILE A 176 10.23 -3.41 20.86
#